data_aca96e173aedcde459782e32baafc24e
#
_entry.id   aca96e173aedcde459782e32baafc24e
#
_cell.length_a   1.000
_cell.length_b   1.000
_cell.length_c   1.000
_cell.angle_alpha   90.00
_cell.angle_beta   90.00
_cell.angle_gamma   90.00
#
_symmetry.space_group_name_H-M   'P 1'
#
loop_
_entity.id
_entity.type
_entity.pdbx_description
1 polymer ?
#
loop_
_entity_poly.entity_id
_entity_poly.type
_entity_poly.pdbx_seq_one_letter_code
_entity_poly.pdbx_strand_id
1 'polypeptide(L)'
;MSDIIRRDPRAEWIARNRLHPLHAAMQPVQHSWMGPNGVIRKNVHGVGFIGPNGIKRIDRSGAQQGGAAKRTAAVEVQLPLHQIAEPAFYINVVPDMVGGRLSSHDRDLLGLARQLAGSDGAVLAVVFGEHKESAFATAGVDRLLVLEGHEFDGYAPEQRVQGLRAVDNQF
;
A
#
# COMPACT_ATOMS: atom_id res chain seq x y z
N MET A 1 -49.98 10.80 33.70
CA MET A 1 -49.71 9.39 33.99
C MET A 1 -48.22 9.20 34.01
N SER A 2 -47.68 8.89 35.20
CA SER A 2 -46.21 8.62 35.33
C SER A 2 -45.93 7.24 34.80
N ASP A 3 -45.07 7.15 33.78
CA ASP A 3 -44.57 5.87 33.28
C ASP A 3 -43.73 5.19 34.39
N ILE A 4 -44.29 4.14 34.96
CA ILE A 4 -43.61 3.32 35.96
C ILE A 4 -42.64 2.43 35.16
N ILE A 5 -41.35 2.77 35.19
CA ILE A 5 -40.28 1.96 34.58
C ILE A 5 -40.21 0.63 35.40
N ARG A 6 -40.74 -0.43 34.81
CA ARG A 6 -40.60 -1.78 35.40
C ARG A 6 -39.21 -2.30 35.15
N ARG A 7 -38.45 -2.51 36.22
CA ARG A 7 -37.11 -3.13 36.16
C ARG A 7 -37.26 -4.64 36.26
N ASP A 8 -36.55 -5.38 35.42
CA ASP A 8 -36.48 -6.84 35.50
C ASP A 8 -35.36 -7.25 36.50
N PRO A 9 -35.73 -7.80 37.66
CA PRO A 9 -34.73 -8.18 38.68
C PRO A 9 -33.77 -9.26 38.19
N ARG A 10 -34.20 -10.10 37.23
CA ARG A 10 -33.36 -11.14 36.65
C ARG A 10 -32.26 -10.54 35.76
N ALA A 11 -32.61 -9.58 34.96
CA ALA A 11 -31.64 -8.86 34.11
C ALA A 11 -30.62 -8.11 34.99
N GLU A 12 -31.05 -7.47 36.06
CA GLU A 12 -30.14 -6.80 37.02
C GLU A 12 -29.22 -7.80 37.72
N TRP A 13 -29.70 -8.97 38.09
CA TRP A 13 -28.88 -10.01 38.70
C TRP A 13 -27.82 -10.56 37.73
N ILE A 14 -28.20 -10.83 36.48
CA ILE A 14 -27.27 -11.26 35.42
C ILE A 14 -26.21 -10.18 35.17
N ALA A 15 -26.59 -8.91 35.13
CA ALA A 15 -25.66 -7.81 34.90
C ALA A 15 -24.63 -7.60 36.03
N ARG A 16 -24.99 -7.98 37.26
CA ARG A 16 -24.11 -7.92 38.45
C ARG A 16 -23.21 -9.16 38.59
N ASN A 17 -23.67 -10.32 38.13
CA ASN A 17 -22.94 -11.57 38.27
C ASN A 17 -22.00 -11.83 37.11
N ARG A 18 -20.72 -11.48 37.27
CA ARG A 18 -19.67 -11.64 36.24
C ARG A 18 -19.43 -13.09 35.80
N LEU A 19 -19.81 -14.06 36.63
CA LEU A 19 -19.66 -15.49 36.31
C LEU A 19 -20.89 -16.06 35.58
N HIS A 20 -21.93 -15.26 35.40
CA HIS A 20 -23.13 -15.73 34.71
C HIS A 20 -22.85 -15.80 33.17
N PRO A 21 -23.24 -16.91 32.49
CA PRO A 21 -22.93 -17.08 31.06
C PRO A 21 -23.49 -15.96 30.15
N LEU A 22 -24.62 -15.36 30.55
CA LEU A 22 -25.25 -14.25 29.82
C LEU A 22 -24.77 -12.85 30.25
N HIS A 23 -23.80 -12.76 31.17
CA HIS A 23 -23.29 -11.45 31.64
C HIS A 23 -22.77 -10.56 30.52
N ALA A 24 -21.98 -11.13 29.60
CA ALA A 24 -21.43 -10.41 28.49
C ALA A 24 -22.50 -9.86 27.52
N ALA A 25 -23.61 -10.60 27.35
CA ALA A 25 -24.72 -10.18 26.49
C ALA A 25 -25.57 -9.06 27.12
N MET A 26 -25.62 -8.97 28.47
CA MET A 26 -26.36 -7.95 29.19
C MET A 26 -25.59 -6.64 29.40
N GLN A 27 -24.30 -6.63 29.17
CA GLN A 27 -23.53 -5.39 29.25
C GLN A 27 -23.56 -4.65 27.92
N PRO A 28 -24.12 -3.41 27.87
CA PRO A 28 -24.00 -2.59 26.68
C PRO A 28 -22.52 -2.30 26.45
N VAL A 29 -22.04 -2.65 25.25
CA VAL A 29 -20.65 -2.33 24.86
C VAL A 29 -20.55 -0.82 24.68
N GLN A 30 -20.12 -0.13 25.71
CA GLN A 30 -19.79 1.28 25.56
C GLN A 30 -18.50 1.40 24.76
N HIS A 31 -18.63 1.85 23.52
CA HIS A 31 -17.49 2.08 22.65
C HIS A 31 -16.70 3.34 23.05
N SER A 32 -17.40 4.34 23.58
CA SER A 32 -16.78 5.58 24.03
C SER A 32 -17.59 6.24 25.13
N TRP A 33 -16.94 6.99 26.02
CA TRP A 33 -17.57 7.81 27.05
C TRP A 33 -16.81 9.10 27.25
N MET A 34 -17.46 10.13 27.78
CA MET A 34 -16.83 11.37 28.14
C MET A 34 -16.17 11.27 29.52
N GLY A 35 -14.89 11.53 29.61
CA GLY A 35 -14.17 11.57 30.88
C GLY A 35 -14.44 12.88 31.63
N PRO A 36 -14.04 12.96 32.93
CA PRO A 36 -14.30 14.12 33.78
C PRO A 36 -13.71 15.45 33.26
N ASN A 37 -12.69 15.38 32.41
CA ASN A 37 -12.04 16.55 31.82
C ASN A 37 -12.56 16.89 30.40
N GLY A 38 -13.73 16.40 30.01
CA GLY A 38 -14.30 16.64 28.68
C GLY A 38 -13.60 15.86 27.54
N VAL A 39 -12.67 14.98 27.87
CA VAL A 39 -11.95 14.16 26.89
C VAL A 39 -12.73 12.88 26.60
N ILE A 40 -12.97 12.59 25.32
CA ILE A 40 -13.62 11.35 24.90
C ILE A 40 -12.66 10.18 25.10
N ARG A 41 -13.06 9.25 25.96
CA ARG A 41 -12.34 7.99 26.20
C ARG A 41 -12.96 6.86 25.39
N LYS A 42 -12.15 6.02 24.79
CA LYS A 42 -12.60 4.85 24.01
C LYS A 42 -12.28 3.55 24.75
N ASN A 43 -13.22 2.62 24.69
CA ASN A 43 -13.03 1.30 25.28
C ASN A 43 -12.09 0.47 24.38
N VAL A 44 -10.87 0.20 24.85
CA VAL A 44 -9.86 -0.57 24.13
C VAL A 44 -10.29 -2.01 23.80
N HIS A 45 -11.23 -2.56 24.58
CA HIS A 45 -11.76 -3.92 24.37
C HIS A 45 -12.95 -3.95 23.42
N GLY A 46 -13.74 -2.86 23.38
CA GLY A 46 -14.92 -2.74 22.53
C GLY A 46 -14.66 -2.14 21.15
N VAL A 47 -13.53 -1.40 21.00
CA VAL A 47 -13.18 -0.67 19.76
C VAL A 47 -12.00 -1.36 19.08
N GLY A 48 -12.04 -1.43 17.76
CA GLY A 48 -10.94 -1.96 16.98
C GLY A 48 -11.39 -3.05 16.01
N PHE A 49 -10.49 -3.42 15.14
CA PHE A 49 -10.69 -4.49 14.16
C PHE A 49 -9.54 -5.51 14.23
N ILE A 50 -9.82 -6.72 13.81
CA ILE A 50 -8.81 -7.76 13.75
C ILE A 50 -8.06 -7.60 12.43
N GLY A 51 -6.75 -7.37 12.51
CA GLY A 51 -5.87 -7.30 11.34
C GLY A 51 -5.62 -8.70 10.72
N PRO A 52 -4.96 -8.76 9.54
CA PRO A 52 -4.72 -10.01 8.82
C PRO A 52 -3.94 -11.07 9.61
N ASN A 53 -3.16 -10.65 10.61
CA ASN A 53 -2.39 -11.54 11.47
C ASN A 53 -3.11 -11.93 12.77
N GLY A 54 -4.43 -11.75 12.85
CA GLY A 54 -5.22 -12.03 14.06
C GLY A 54 -5.02 -11.04 15.21
N ILE A 55 -4.19 -10.01 15.03
CA ILE A 55 -3.89 -9.01 16.05
C ILE A 55 -4.95 -7.91 16.01
N LYS A 56 -5.55 -7.62 17.18
CA LYS A 56 -6.50 -6.53 17.32
C LYS A 56 -5.81 -5.17 17.18
N ARG A 57 -6.28 -4.34 16.27
CA ARG A 57 -5.78 -2.99 16.02
C ARG A 57 -6.85 -1.97 16.40
N ILE A 58 -6.45 -0.86 17.00
CA ILE A 58 -7.33 0.24 17.37
C ILE A 58 -6.97 1.42 16.48
N ASP A 59 -7.96 1.88 15.71
CA ASP A 59 -7.82 3.11 14.94
C ASP A 59 -8.09 4.31 15.86
N ARG A 60 -7.14 5.23 15.91
CA ARG A 60 -7.22 6.47 16.70
C ARG A 60 -7.61 7.70 15.88
N SER A 61 -7.86 7.54 14.61
CA SER A 61 -8.10 8.63 13.65
C SER A 61 -9.48 9.30 13.74
N GLY A 62 -10.23 9.10 14.80
CA GLY A 62 -11.49 9.84 15.02
C GLY A 62 -12.76 8.99 14.94
N ALA A 63 -13.66 9.20 14.01
CA ALA A 63 -14.94 8.52 13.94
C ALA A 63 -14.78 7.03 13.59
N GLN A 64 -14.77 6.17 14.60
CA GLN A 64 -14.96 4.75 14.36
C GLN A 64 -16.44 4.47 14.21
N GLN A 65 -16.87 4.21 13.01
CA GLN A 65 -18.13 3.55 12.80
C GLN A 65 -18.02 2.12 13.36
N GLY A 66 -18.82 1.81 14.36
CA GLY A 66 -18.99 0.45 14.85
C GLY A 66 -19.62 -0.39 13.74
N GLY A 67 -18.82 -1.23 13.16
CA GLY A 67 -19.18 -2.16 12.10
C GLY A 67 -17.88 -2.61 11.47
N ALA A 68 -17.73 -3.92 11.22
CA ALA A 68 -16.70 -4.40 10.35
C ALA A 68 -16.88 -3.65 9.02
N ALA A 69 -16.10 -2.59 8.81
CA ALA A 69 -16.00 -1.96 7.52
C ALA A 69 -15.61 -3.09 6.57
N LYS A 70 -16.60 -3.57 5.82
CA LYS A 70 -16.37 -4.39 4.65
C LYS A 70 -15.27 -3.63 3.93
N ARG A 71 -14.07 -4.17 3.88
CA ARG A 71 -13.03 -3.64 3.02
C ARG A 71 -13.69 -3.54 1.66
N THR A 72 -14.17 -2.38 1.30
CA THR A 72 -14.31 -2.05 -0.10
C THR A 72 -12.91 -2.36 -0.63
N ALA A 73 -12.83 -3.37 -1.48
CA ALA A 73 -11.64 -3.63 -2.26
C ALA A 73 -11.16 -2.24 -2.67
N ALA A 74 -9.92 -1.92 -2.31
CA ALA A 74 -9.35 -0.66 -2.73
C ALA A 74 -9.68 -0.59 -4.21
N VAL A 75 -10.46 0.39 -4.59
CA VAL A 75 -10.70 0.67 -6.00
C VAL A 75 -9.29 0.89 -6.49
N GLU A 76 -8.81 -0.07 -7.24
CA GLU A 76 -7.51 0.01 -7.88
C GLU A 76 -7.63 1.26 -8.74
N VAL A 77 -7.03 2.35 -8.26
CA VAL A 77 -7.00 3.61 -9.00
C VAL A 77 -6.20 3.26 -10.24
N GLN A 78 -6.91 2.99 -11.33
CA GLN A 78 -6.26 2.81 -12.61
C GLN A 78 -5.63 4.17 -12.95
N LEU A 79 -4.33 4.24 -12.76
CA LEU A 79 -3.56 5.39 -13.17
C LEU A 79 -3.73 5.56 -14.68
N PRO A 80 -3.91 6.79 -15.17
CA PRO A 80 -4.06 7.03 -16.60
C PRO A 80 -2.85 6.47 -17.34
N LEU A 81 -3.11 5.61 -18.31
CA LEU A 81 -2.07 5.06 -19.17
C LEU A 81 -1.56 6.16 -20.09
N HIS A 82 -0.28 6.51 -19.93
CA HIS A 82 0.42 7.42 -20.81
C HIS A 82 1.13 6.62 -21.90
N GLN A 83 0.74 6.82 -23.16
CA GLN A 83 1.34 6.13 -24.31
C GLN A 83 1.98 7.16 -25.22
N ILE A 84 3.29 7.02 -25.46
CA ILE A 84 4.05 7.82 -26.38
C ILE A 84 4.45 6.94 -27.56
N ALA A 85 3.85 7.17 -28.73
CA ALA A 85 4.14 6.40 -29.94
C ALA A 85 5.49 6.81 -30.55
N GLU A 86 5.70 8.12 -30.71
CA GLU A 86 6.92 8.71 -31.26
C GLU A 86 7.47 9.76 -30.29
N PRO A 87 8.41 9.38 -29.41
CA PRO A 87 9.01 10.32 -28.48
C PRO A 87 9.98 11.28 -29.19
N ALA A 88 10.01 12.53 -28.76
CA ALA A 88 10.95 13.51 -29.24
C ALA A 88 12.39 13.25 -28.78
N PHE A 89 12.53 12.62 -27.60
CA PHE A 89 13.80 12.21 -27.01
C PHE A 89 13.60 11.08 -26.02
N TYR A 90 14.68 10.40 -25.65
CA TYR A 90 14.69 9.36 -24.64
C TYR A 90 15.47 9.77 -23.41
N ILE A 91 15.00 9.38 -22.23
CA ILE A 91 15.78 9.40 -21.00
C ILE A 91 16.19 7.97 -20.69
N ASN A 92 17.48 7.69 -20.84
CA ASN A 92 18.05 6.38 -20.58
C ASN A 92 18.26 6.19 -19.08
N VAL A 93 17.70 5.13 -18.52
CA VAL A 93 17.83 4.75 -17.11
C VAL A 93 18.35 3.33 -17.02
N VAL A 94 19.39 3.14 -16.22
CA VAL A 94 19.95 1.83 -15.91
C VAL A 94 19.61 1.50 -14.47
N PRO A 95 18.58 0.68 -14.19
CA PRO A 95 18.25 0.27 -12.84
C PRO A 95 19.26 -0.75 -12.33
N ASP A 96 19.53 -0.73 -11.02
CA ASP A 96 20.50 -1.64 -10.39
C ASP A 96 19.98 -3.07 -10.23
N MET A 97 18.68 -3.27 -10.20
CA MET A 97 18.00 -4.56 -10.26
C MET A 97 18.46 -5.59 -9.21
N VAL A 98 18.17 -5.36 -7.95
CA VAL A 98 18.55 -6.29 -6.87
C VAL A 98 17.80 -7.63 -7.00
N GLY A 99 18.53 -8.70 -7.23
CA GLY A 99 17.97 -10.04 -7.43
C GLY A 99 17.09 -10.18 -8.69
N GLY A 100 17.30 -9.33 -9.69
CA GLY A 100 16.54 -9.29 -10.94
C GLY A 100 15.18 -8.59 -10.82
N ARG A 101 14.96 -7.81 -9.76
CA ARG A 101 13.74 -7.03 -9.54
C ARG A 101 14.07 -5.57 -9.23
N LEU A 102 13.14 -4.68 -9.58
CA LEU A 102 13.25 -3.27 -9.24
C LEU A 102 13.20 -3.05 -7.72
N SER A 103 14.21 -2.42 -7.18
CA SER A 103 14.24 -1.93 -5.80
C SER A 103 13.34 -0.70 -5.63
N SER A 104 13.13 -0.23 -4.40
CA SER A 104 12.44 1.04 -4.15
C SER A 104 13.20 2.22 -4.77
N HIS A 105 14.52 2.18 -4.68
CA HIS A 105 15.39 3.20 -5.27
C HIS A 105 15.29 3.25 -6.80
N ASP A 106 15.27 2.10 -7.47
CA ASP A 106 15.09 2.02 -8.91
C ASP A 106 13.74 2.60 -9.36
N ARG A 107 12.69 2.34 -8.58
CA ARG A 107 11.35 2.90 -8.86
C ARG A 107 11.29 4.40 -8.67
N ASP A 108 11.97 4.93 -7.67
CA ASP A 108 12.09 6.38 -7.45
C ASP A 108 12.85 7.04 -8.59
N LEU A 109 13.96 6.40 -9.05
CA LEU A 109 14.74 6.85 -10.18
C LEU A 109 13.94 6.86 -11.49
N LEU A 110 13.21 5.80 -11.77
CA LEU A 110 12.32 5.71 -12.94
C LEU A 110 11.19 6.74 -12.87
N GLY A 111 10.61 6.96 -11.68
CA GLY A 111 9.62 8.00 -11.44
C GLY A 111 10.17 9.41 -11.72
N LEU A 112 11.40 9.69 -11.30
CA LEU A 112 12.09 10.95 -11.61
C LEU A 112 12.32 11.09 -13.13
N ALA A 113 12.80 10.05 -13.79
CA ALA A 113 12.98 10.04 -15.24
C ALA A 113 11.66 10.32 -15.97
N ARG A 114 10.54 9.75 -15.51
CA ARG A 114 9.22 10.04 -16.09
C ARG A 114 8.81 11.50 -15.91
N GLN A 115 9.12 12.11 -14.77
CA GLN A 115 8.86 13.53 -14.55
C GLN A 115 9.71 14.41 -15.48
N LEU A 116 10.97 14.06 -15.67
CA LEU A 116 11.87 14.79 -16.55
C LEU A 116 11.51 14.64 -18.03
N ALA A 117 11.04 13.46 -18.43
CA ALA A 117 10.61 13.19 -19.81
C ALA A 117 9.35 14.00 -20.20
N GLY A 118 8.51 14.37 -19.24
CA GLY A 118 7.31 15.17 -19.49
C GLY A 118 6.31 14.48 -20.42
N SER A 119 5.65 15.27 -21.28
CA SER A 119 4.67 14.80 -22.26
C SER A 119 5.30 14.26 -23.55
N ASP A 120 6.48 14.75 -23.92
CA ASP A 120 7.07 14.56 -25.24
C ASP A 120 8.24 13.56 -25.25
N GLY A 121 8.86 13.33 -24.09
CA GLY A 121 9.95 12.38 -23.91
C GLY A 121 9.49 11.01 -23.44
N ALA A 122 10.25 9.97 -23.75
CA ALA A 122 10.03 8.61 -23.26
C ALA A 122 11.15 8.14 -22.34
N VAL A 123 10.79 7.29 -21.39
CA VAL A 123 11.74 6.64 -20.48
C VAL A 123 12.15 5.29 -21.06
N LEU A 124 13.43 5.14 -21.38
CA LEU A 124 14.04 3.90 -21.82
C LEU A 124 14.80 3.26 -20.66
N ALA A 125 14.30 2.15 -20.15
CA ALA A 125 15.02 1.35 -19.17
C ALA A 125 15.96 0.38 -19.89
N VAL A 126 17.24 0.41 -19.54
CA VAL A 126 18.27 -0.49 -20.07
C VAL A 126 18.66 -1.47 -18.97
N VAL A 127 18.40 -2.73 -19.18
CA VAL A 127 18.66 -3.82 -18.23
C VAL A 127 19.73 -4.74 -18.79
N PHE A 128 20.68 -5.16 -17.95
CA PHE A 128 21.73 -6.09 -18.32
C PHE A 128 21.42 -7.47 -17.75
N GLY A 129 21.48 -8.49 -18.61
CA GLY A 129 21.27 -9.89 -18.25
C GLY A 129 19.80 -10.24 -17.95
N GLU A 130 19.61 -11.37 -17.28
CA GLU A 130 18.28 -11.88 -16.96
C GLU A 130 17.59 -11.08 -15.87
N HIS A 131 16.30 -10.80 -16.04
CA HIS A 131 15.47 -10.17 -15.03
C HIS A 131 14.20 -10.98 -14.73
N LYS A 132 13.61 -10.73 -13.56
CA LYS A 132 12.35 -11.36 -13.09
C LYS A 132 11.23 -10.32 -12.91
N GLU A 133 11.51 -9.08 -13.27
CA GLU A 133 10.54 -7.99 -13.14
C GLU A 133 9.60 -7.96 -14.33
N SER A 134 8.31 -7.76 -14.06
CA SER A 134 7.27 -7.61 -15.07
C SER A 134 6.53 -6.27 -14.99
N ALA A 135 6.79 -5.52 -13.92
CA ALA A 135 6.03 -4.32 -13.59
C ALA A 135 6.74 -3.00 -14.02
N PHE A 136 7.54 -3.04 -15.07
CA PHE A 136 8.26 -1.85 -15.58
C PHE A 136 7.31 -0.70 -15.95
N ALA A 137 6.21 -1.00 -16.63
CA ALA A 137 5.24 0.02 -17.04
C ALA A 137 4.64 0.77 -15.84
N THR A 138 4.38 0.08 -14.73
CA THR A 138 3.86 0.72 -13.51
C THR A 138 4.90 1.58 -12.79
N ALA A 139 6.19 1.35 -13.07
CA ALA A 139 7.30 2.16 -12.58
C ALA A 139 7.60 3.38 -13.46
N GLY A 140 6.86 3.56 -14.57
CA GLY A 140 7.02 4.71 -15.45
C GLY A 140 7.92 4.48 -16.66
N VAL A 141 8.19 3.23 -17.04
CA VAL A 141 9.00 2.86 -18.21
C VAL A 141 8.13 2.78 -19.45
N ASP A 142 8.50 3.50 -20.50
CA ASP A 142 7.82 3.47 -21.81
C ASP A 142 8.44 2.43 -22.75
N ARG A 143 9.74 2.23 -22.66
CA ARG A 143 10.50 1.26 -23.46
C ARG A 143 11.46 0.48 -22.57
N LEU A 144 11.56 -0.82 -22.80
CA LEU A 144 12.50 -1.69 -22.12
C LEU A 144 13.48 -2.26 -23.14
N LEU A 145 14.76 -2.08 -22.91
CA LEU A 145 15.83 -2.69 -23.65
C LEU A 145 16.59 -3.65 -22.74
N VAL A 146 16.65 -4.91 -23.10
CA VAL A 146 17.40 -5.93 -22.37
C VAL A 146 18.63 -6.30 -23.19
N LEU A 147 19.80 -6.09 -22.60
CA LEU A 147 21.08 -6.49 -23.18
C LEU A 147 21.47 -7.84 -22.57
N GLU A 148 21.22 -8.90 -23.32
CA GLU A 148 21.53 -10.28 -22.94
C GLU A 148 22.83 -10.74 -23.58
N GLY A 149 23.61 -11.51 -22.87
CA GLY A 149 24.85 -12.12 -23.34
C GLY A 149 25.81 -12.42 -22.23
N HIS A 150 26.66 -13.41 -22.41
CA HIS A 150 27.68 -13.79 -21.42
C HIS A 150 28.68 -12.67 -21.11
N GLU A 151 28.82 -11.71 -22.02
CA GLU A 151 29.66 -10.53 -21.84
C GLU A 151 29.14 -9.60 -20.73
N PHE A 152 27.86 -9.68 -20.36
CA PHE A 152 27.26 -8.87 -19.30
C PHE A 152 27.16 -9.61 -17.97
N ASP A 153 27.53 -10.88 -17.92
CA ASP A 153 27.50 -11.69 -16.71
C ASP A 153 28.57 -11.20 -15.69
N GLY A 154 28.15 -11.10 -14.45
CA GLY A 154 29.00 -10.68 -13.37
C GLY A 154 29.48 -9.24 -13.43
N TYR A 155 30.74 -9.00 -13.05
CA TYR A 155 31.34 -7.66 -13.03
C TYR A 155 32.02 -7.36 -14.37
N ALA A 156 31.31 -6.75 -15.29
CA ALA A 156 31.77 -6.41 -16.65
C ALA A 156 31.54 -4.93 -16.99
N PRO A 157 32.19 -3.96 -16.30
CA PRO A 157 31.93 -2.55 -16.47
C PRO A 157 32.25 -2.03 -17.86
N GLU A 158 33.30 -2.55 -18.49
CA GLU A 158 33.72 -2.13 -19.83
C GLU A 158 32.70 -2.52 -20.89
N GLN A 159 32.18 -3.73 -20.84
CA GLN A 159 31.14 -4.24 -21.73
C GLN A 159 29.84 -3.46 -21.56
N ARG A 160 29.47 -3.18 -20.31
CA ARG A 160 28.29 -2.38 -20.01
C ARG A 160 28.40 -0.95 -20.56
N VAL A 161 29.56 -0.32 -20.43
CA VAL A 161 29.81 1.02 -21.02
C VAL A 161 29.72 0.98 -22.54
N GLN A 162 30.25 -0.05 -23.18
CA GLN A 162 30.13 -0.21 -24.64
C GLN A 162 28.69 -0.43 -25.07
N GLY A 163 27.94 -1.26 -24.35
CA GLY A 163 26.51 -1.45 -24.57
C GLY A 163 25.72 -0.16 -24.46
N LEU A 164 25.95 0.62 -23.40
CA LEU A 164 25.29 1.92 -23.21
C LEU A 164 25.62 2.93 -24.28
N ARG A 165 26.87 2.98 -24.77
CA ARG A 165 27.24 3.82 -25.90
C ARG A 165 26.54 3.43 -27.20
N ALA A 166 26.34 2.13 -27.41
CA ALA A 166 25.59 1.64 -28.56
C ALA A 166 24.10 2.04 -28.46
N VAL A 167 23.52 1.96 -27.27
CA VAL A 167 22.15 2.42 -27.01
C VAL A 167 22.01 3.93 -27.27
N ASP A 168 22.91 4.76 -26.73
CA ASP A 168 22.91 6.21 -26.89
C ASP A 168 23.05 6.66 -28.34
N ASN A 169 23.74 5.88 -29.17
CA ASN A 169 23.87 6.15 -30.62
C ASN A 169 22.64 5.72 -31.43
N GLN A 170 21.78 4.85 -30.86
CA GLN A 170 20.63 4.30 -31.56
C GLN A 170 19.35 5.06 -31.25
N PHE A 171 19.23 5.58 -30.06
CA PHE A 171 18.06 6.28 -29.53
C PHE A 171 18.38 7.73 -29.19
#